data_3fd1f3fa48aaa05bc3615a3e9c53a077
#
_entry.id   3fd1f3fa48aaa05bc3615a3e9c53a077
#
_cell.length_a   1.000
_cell.length_b   1.000
_cell.length_c   1.000
_cell.angle_alpha   90.00
_cell.angle_beta   90.00
_cell.angle_gamma   90.00
#
_symmetry.space_group_name_H-M   'P 1'
#
loop_
_entity.id
_entity.type
_entity.pdbx_description
1 polymer ?
#
loop_
_entity_poly.entity_id
_entity_poly.type
_entity_poly.pdbx_seq_one_letter_code
_entity_poly.pdbx_strand_id
1 'polypeptide(L)'
;GGTEGLERLDGEAAPEDISANGWIVDGVIYLRGCDTRYGPYPYCRQMRHGVFSVTKSLGAALALLRLAQKYGDQVFALKIKDYVPVTATHDGWERVTFADALNMATGIGAFVPQREPNQPQADENKPKMFQWSMAQTAKEKLEVGFSYGKYVWGPGEVLRYNSTQTFVLAAAMDSLLKSKEGPQAHLWDMVVTEVFQPLGIFHAPMMHTQETDGARGIPLLAVGLYPAIDDIAKLTTLLQSGGWHQGQQLLHAGKLAEALYKSDIMGLPNRLENRFGEGRYHLSFWSTPYRTANGCFFQVPYMTGLGGNLVMLLPNGVSAFRLADGHNYDVDTMVLAGEAVRPFPCPSESVKAPHKQQPLSTSDLRAELPGNTFYADPWNAFGVYDACLNMFVAADGLMYLTLDGGPEVGVWPDASRWRITPEGQFCSKGW
;
A
#
# COMPACT_ATOMS: atom_id res chain seq x y z
N GLY A 1 27.77 -17.26 8.95
CA GLY A 1 26.40 -16.98 9.11
C GLY A 1 25.93 -17.27 10.52
N GLY A 2 26.16 -16.39 11.44
CA GLY A 2 25.61 -16.49 12.80
C GLY A 2 24.37 -15.60 12.96
N THR A 3 23.98 -15.33 14.19
CA THR A 3 22.87 -14.45 14.60
C THR A 3 22.98 -13.01 14.09
N GLU A 4 24.18 -12.54 13.74
CA GLU A 4 24.45 -11.19 13.18
C GLU A 4 23.56 -10.81 11.98
N GLY A 5 23.21 -11.77 11.12
CA GLY A 5 22.33 -11.53 10.00
C GLY A 5 20.88 -11.26 10.38
N LEU A 6 20.43 -11.82 11.54
CA LEU A 6 19.08 -11.60 12.08
C LEU A 6 19.00 -10.29 12.85
N GLU A 7 20.06 -9.90 13.56
CA GLU A 7 20.12 -8.62 14.28
C GLU A 7 20.01 -7.41 13.33
N ARG A 8 20.49 -7.54 12.10
CA ARG A 8 20.34 -6.49 11.08
C ARG A 8 18.88 -6.25 10.66
N LEU A 9 17.98 -7.19 10.93
CA LEU A 9 16.54 -7.00 10.69
C LEU A 9 15.87 -6.10 11.73
N ASP A 10 16.53 -5.86 12.85
CA ASP A 10 16.02 -4.95 13.88
C ASP A 10 15.99 -3.51 13.35
N GLY A 11 16.94 -3.15 12.47
CA GLY A 11 17.09 -1.80 11.99
C GLY A 11 17.32 -0.85 13.17
N GLU A 12 16.56 0.23 13.22
CA GLU A 12 16.56 1.20 14.32
C GLU A 12 15.46 0.89 15.37
N ALA A 13 14.79 -0.26 15.29
CA ALA A 13 13.78 -0.64 16.26
C ALA A 13 14.43 -1.07 17.59
N ALA A 14 13.84 -0.66 18.71
CA ALA A 14 14.31 -1.09 20.01
C ALA A 14 14.08 -2.62 20.18
N PRO A 15 15.05 -3.39 20.69
CA PRO A 15 14.93 -4.85 20.81
C PRO A 15 13.70 -5.30 21.60
N GLU A 16 13.29 -4.54 22.62
CA GLU A 16 12.11 -4.81 23.46
C GLU A 16 10.78 -4.65 22.71
N ASP A 17 10.77 -3.93 21.61
CA ASP A 17 9.60 -3.74 20.76
C ASP A 17 9.44 -4.84 19.70
N ILE A 18 10.45 -5.69 19.52
CA ILE A 18 10.47 -6.73 18.50
C ILE A 18 10.02 -8.06 19.10
N SER A 19 8.87 -8.55 18.64
CA SER A 19 8.37 -9.87 19.02
C SER A 19 9.13 -10.99 18.29
N ALA A 20 9.30 -10.85 16.97
CA ALA A 20 10.01 -11.83 16.14
C ALA A 20 10.54 -11.18 14.88
N ASN A 21 11.68 -11.65 14.40
CA ASN A 21 12.17 -11.35 13.06
C ASN A 21 12.79 -12.58 12.40
N GLY A 22 12.90 -12.57 11.09
CA GLY A 22 13.49 -13.69 10.39
C GLY A 22 13.65 -13.52 8.89
N TRP A 23 14.42 -14.46 8.35
CA TRP A 23 14.61 -14.65 6.92
C TRP A 23 13.89 -15.92 6.46
N ILE A 24 13.36 -15.86 5.24
CA ILE A 24 12.85 -17.02 4.52
C ILE A 24 13.68 -17.16 3.25
N VAL A 25 14.52 -18.19 3.22
CA VAL A 25 15.49 -18.45 2.16
C VAL A 25 15.26 -19.86 1.65
N ASP A 26 14.88 -20.00 0.39
CA ASP A 26 14.65 -21.29 -0.27
C ASP A 26 13.74 -22.23 0.55
N GLY A 27 12.68 -21.69 1.14
CA GLY A 27 11.70 -22.43 1.95
C GLY A 27 12.13 -22.71 3.40
N VAL A 28 13.33 -22.27 3.79
CA VAL A 28 13.84 -22.42 5.16
C VAL A 28 13.63 -21.12 5.94
N ILE A 29 13.09 -21.22 7.14
CA ILE A 29 12.88 -20.08 8.04
C ILE A 29 14.07 -20.00 9.00
N TYR A 30 14.77 -18.87 8.97
CA TYR A 30 15.78 -18.49 9.95
C TYR A 30 15.14 -17.48 10.90
N LEU A 31 14.92 -17.87 12.14
CA LEU A 31 14.09 -17.14 13.10
C LEU A 31 14.89 -16.69 14.30
N ARG A 32 14.67 -15.45 14.73
CA ARG A 32 15.09 -14.95 16.04
C ARG A 32 13.86 -14.70 16.91
N GLY A 33 13.89 -15.29 18.11
CA GLY A 33 12.97 -15.07 19.20
C GLY A 33 11.52 -15.40 18.89
N CYS A 34 10.73 -15.34 19.86
CA CYS A 34 9.34 -14.94 19.97
C CYS A 34 9.24 -14.38 21.38
N ASP A 35 9.76 -13.20 21.53
CA ASP A 35 9.75 -12.49 22.78
C ASP A 35 8.41 -11.78 22.96
N THR A 36 7.88 -11.85 24.16
CA THR A 36 6.67 -11.16 24.56
C THR A 36 6.95 -10.33 25.81
N ARG A 37 6.06 -9.43 26.15
CA ARG A 37 6.12 -8.66 27.41
C ARG A 37 6.16 -9.56 28.68
N TYR A 38 5.84 -10.83 28.51
CA TYR A 38 5.84 -11.83 29.60
C TYR A 38 7.02 -12.82 29.50
N GLY A 39 7.98 -12.55 28.61
CA GLY A 39 9.14 -13.38 28.33
C GLY A 39 9.01 -14.21 27.06
N PRO A 40 9.99 -15.08 26.76
CA PRO A 40 10.02 -15.88 25.54
C PRO A 40 8.82 -16.81 25.43
N TYR A 41 8.18 -16.83 24.27
CA TYR A 41 7.07 -17.73 24.01
C TYR A 41 7.58 -19.07 23.45
N PRO A 42 7.31 -20.19 24.13
CA PRO A 42 7.96 -21.47 23.82
C PRO A 42 7.54 -22.09 22.49
N TYR A 43 6.35 -21.71 21.98
CA TYR A 43 5.79 -22.23 20.71
C TYR A 43 5.82 -21.17 19.62
N CYS A 44 6.97 -20.56 19.40
CA CYS A 44 7.18 -19.39 18.53
C CYS A 44 6.53 -19.53 17.15
N ARG A 45 6.71 -20.66 16.47
CA ARG A 45 6.18 -20.90 15.14
C ARG A 45 4.65 -20.92 15.08
N GLN A 46 3.99 -21.28 16.16
CA GLN A 46 2.53 -21.34 16.30
C GLN A 46 1.92 -20.05 16.85
N MET A 47 2.73 -19.14 17.36
CA MET A 47 2.26 -17.86 17.87
C MET A 47 1.56 -17.07 16.75
N ARG A 48 0.36 -16.58 17.05
CA ARG A 48 -0.42 -15.76 16.12
C ARG A 48 -0.07 -14.29 16.31
N HIS A 49 0.21 -13.63 15.21
CA HIS A 49 0.58 -12.23 15.22
C HIS A 49 -0.52 -11.38 14.59
N GLY A 50 -0.93 -10.30 15.24
CA GLY A 50 -1.81 -9.31 14.69
C GLY A 50 -1.03 -8.42 13.72
N VAL A 51 -1.02 -8.77 12.45
CA VAL A 51 -0.16 -8.10 11.46
C VAL A 51 -0.74 -6.79 10.91
N PHE A 52 -1.87 -6.34 11.46
CA PHE A 52 -2.53 -5.10 11.05
C PHE A 52 -2.64 -4.96 9.52
N SER A 53 -2.11 -3.87 8.95
CA SER A 53 -2.27 -3.55 7.53
C SER A 53 -1.49 -4.45 6.56
N VAL A 54 -0.60 -5.32 7.02
CA VAL A 54 -0.08 -6.43 6.20
C VAL A 54 -1.23 -7.28 5.66
N THR A 55 -2.37 -7.31 6.36
CA THR A 55 -3.63 -7.92 5.90
C THR A 55 -4.09 -7.40 4.52
N LYS A 56 -3.82 -6.14 4.18
CA LYS A 56 -4.22 -5.58 2.88
C LYS A 56 -3.54 -6.30 1.72
N SER A 57 -2.28 -6.65 1.89
CA SER A 57 -1.52 -7.41 0.88
C SER A 57 -1.83 -8.90 0.95
N LEU A 58 -1.72 -9.53 2.14
CA LEU A 58 -1.94 -10.97 2.33
C LEU A 58 -3.42 -11.39 2.37
N GLY A 59 -4.33 -10.44 2.39
CA GLY A 59 -5.78 -10.67 2.35
C GLY A 59 -6.43 -10.02 1.14
N ALA A 60 -6.51 -8.69 1.06
CA ALA A 60 -7.26 -8.01 0.01
C ALA A 60 -6.62 -8.18 -1.38
N ALA A 61 -5.32 -7.91 -1.52
CA ALA A 61 -4.63 -8.10 -2.81
C ALA A 61 -4.64 -9.57 -3.22
N LEU A 62 -4.37 -10.49 -2.30
CA LEU A 62 -4.39 -11.92 -2.56
C LEU A 62 -5.79 -12.40 -2.99
N ALA A 63 -6.86 -11.92 -2.36
CA ALA A 63 -8.24 -12.23 -2.75
C ALA A 63 -8.55 -11.72 -4.17
N LEU A 64 -8.18 -10.48 -4.51
CA LEU A 64 -8.42 -9.93 -5.84
C LEU A 64 -7.56 -10.63 -6.91
N LEU A 65 -6.31 -10.97 -6.60
CA LEU A 65 -5.45 -11.78 -7.48
C LEU A 65 -6.02 -13.18 -7.73
N ARG A 66 -6.66 -13.79 -6.72
CA ARG A 66 -7.36 -15.06 -6.88
C ARG A 66 -8.61 -14.92 -7.74
N LEU A 67 -9.42 -13.89 -7.52
CA LEU A 67 -10.58 -13.58 -8.38
C LEU A 67 -10.15 -13.33 -9.83
N ALA A 68 -9.03 -12.63 -10.05
CA ALA A 68 -8.48 -12.44 -11.38
C ALA A 68 -8.01 -13.75 -12.03
N GLN A 69 -7.44 -14.66 -11.25
CA GLN A 69 -7.06 -15.98 -11.74
C GLN A 69 -8.29 -16.81 -12.16
N LYS A 70 -9.42 -16.63 -11.49
CA LYS A 70 -10.69 -17.34 -11.79
C LYS A 70 -11.46 -16.72 -12.96
N TYR A 71 -11.53 -15.40 -13.02
CA TYR A 71 -12.47 -14.68 -13.88
C TYR A 71 -11.82 -13.72 -14.87
N GLY A 72 -10.49 -13.68 -14.91
CA GLY A 72 -9.71 -12.79 -15.76
C GLY A 72 -9.37 -11.46 -15.07
N ASP A 73 -8.34 -10.76 -15.58
CA ASP A 73 -7.80 -9.54 -15.00
C ASP A 73 -8.74 -8.32 -15.11
N GLN A 74 -9.77 -8.38 -15.96
CA GLN A 74 -10.81 -7.36 -16.03
C GLN A 74 -11.56 -7.15 -14.70
N VAL A 75 -11.44 -8.06 -13.73
CA VAL A 75 -12.03 -7.85 -12.40
C VAL A 75 -11.45 -6.61 -11.70
N PHE A 76 -10.20 -6.23 -12.02
CA PHE A 76 -9.58 -5.01 -11.49
C PHE A 76 -10.27 -3.74 -11.97
N ALA A 77 -10.90 -3.75 -13.16
CA ALA A 77 -11.61 -2.61 -13.75
C ALA A 77 -13.10 -2.55 -13.36
N LEU A 78 -13.61 -3.51 -12.59
CA LEU A 78 -14.99 -3.49 -12.11
C LEU A 78 -15.21 -2.31 -11.16
N LYS A 79 -16.37 -1.67 -11.26
CA LYS A 79 -16.70 -0.50 -10.43
C LYS A 79 -17.30 -0.93 -9.10
N ILE A 80 -16.89 -0.30 -8.03
CA ILE A 80 -17.37 -0.55 -6.66
C ILE A 80 -18.90 -0.43 -6.59
N LYS A 81 -19.48 0.63 -7.18
CA LYS A 81 -20.92 0.92 -7.13
C LYS A 81 -21.80 -0.16 -7.75
N ASP A 82 -21.25 -1.00 -8.62
CA ASP A 82 -22.03 -2.07 -9.28
C ASP A 82 -22.21 -3.29 -8.34
N TYR A 83 -21.50 -3.32 -7.20
CA TYR A 83 -21.49 -4.46 -6.27
C TYR A 83 -21.91 -4.11 -4.85
N VAL A 84 -21.84 -2.83 -4.46
CA VAL A 84 -22.27 -2.37 -3.14
C VAL A 84 -23.14 -1.11 -3.28
N PRO A 85 -24.19 -0.97 -2.46
CA PRO A 85 -25.02 0.24 -2.46
C PRO A 85 -24.20 1.41 -1.91
N VAL A 86 -23.83 2.35 -2.77
CA VAL A 86 -23.12 3.56 -2.39
C VAL A 86 -24.09 4.56 -1.76
N THR A 87 -23.84 4.95 -0.50
CA THR A 87 -24.68 5.91 0.24
C THR A 87 -24.04 7.30 0.34
N ALA A 88 -22.90 7.53 -0.31
CA ALA A 88 -22.24 8.83 -0.35
C ALA A 88 -23.13 9.90 -0.99
N THR A 89 -23.09 11.12 -0.44
CA THR A 89 -23.88 12.26 -0.93
C THR A 89 -23.27 12.97 -2.15
N HIS A 90 -22.12 12.47 -2.63
CA HIS A 90 -21.40 12.99 -3.80
C HIS A 90 -21.14 11.89 -4.83
N ASP A 91 -20.79 12.29 -6.03
CA ASP A 91 -20.57 11.41 -7.19
C ASP A 91 -19.16 10.77 -7.25
N GLY A 92 -18.32 10.96 -6.24
CA GLY A 92 -16.92 10.49 -6.24
C GLY A 92 -16.76 8.99 -6.48
N TRP A 93 -17.74 8.18 -6.05
CA TRP A 93 -17.74 6.72 -6.22
C TRP A 93 -18.18 6.21 -7.61
N GLU A 94 -18.68 7.09 -8.48
CA GLU A 94 -19.23 6.71 -9.78
C GLU A 94 -18.25 5.96 -10.69
N ARG A 95 -16.97 6.26 -10.58
CA ARG A 95 -15.91 5.70 -11.43
C ARG A 95 -14.88 4.86 -10.68
N VAL A 96 -14.96 4.78 -9.36
CA VAL A 96 -13.98 4.04 -8.54
C VAL A 96 -14.03 2.56 -8.88
N THR A 97 -12.87 2.04 -9.29
CA THR A 97 -12.69 0.62 -9.61
C THR A 97 -12.13 -0.17 -8.43
N PHE A 98 -12.15 -1.49 -8.55
CA PHE A 98 -11.49 -2.39 -7.59
C PHE A 98 -9.99 -2.09 -7.51
N ALA A 99 -9.35 -1.81 -8.65
CA ALA A 99 -7.95 -1.41 -8.69
C ALA A 99 -7.70 -0.09 -7.94
N ASP A 100 -8.55 0.92 -8.14
CA ASP A 100 -8.40 2.21 -7.44
C ASP A 100 -8.51 2.05 -5.93
N ALA A 101 -9.46 1.24 -5.46
CA ALA A 101 -9.62 0.97 -4.03
C ALA A 101 -8.41 0.18 -3.46
N LEU A 102 -7.90 -0.82 -4.19
CA LEU A 102 -6.72 -1.58 -3.78
C LEU A 102 -5.45 -0.73 -3.82
N ASN A 103 -5.37 0.23 -4.74
CA ASN A 103 -4.29 1.21 -4.86
C ASN A 103 -4.40 2.37 -3.85
N MET A 104 -5.41 2.40 -2.99
CA MET A 104 -5.66 3.56 -2.11
C MET A 104 -5.78 4.88 -2.88
N ALA A 105 -6.33 4.84 -4.08
CA ALA A 105 -6.38 5.95 -5.02
C ALA A 105 -7.83 6.22 -5.49
N THR A 106 -8.78 6.16 -4.58
CA THR A 106 -10.20 6.35 -4.93
C THR A 106 -10.57 7.80 -5.27
N GLY A 107 -9.71 8.77 -4.94
CA GLY A 107 -10.07 10.19 -4.99
C GLY A 107 -11.03 10.62 -3.86
N ILE A 108 -11.14 9.81 -2.80
CA ILE A 108 -12.06 10.03 -1.67
C ILE A 108 -11.25 9.96 -0.37
N GLY A 109 -11.48 10.89 0.55
CA GLY A 109 -10.74 10.92 1.79
C GLY A 109 -11.23 11.96 2.79
N ALA A 110 -10.44 12.17 3.82
CA ALA A 110 -10.84 12.92 5.00
C ALA A 110 -10.65 14.43 4.90
N PHE A 111 -9.93 14.92 3.95
CA PHE A 111 -9.48 16.33 3.87
C PHE A 111 -8.74 16.80 5.14
N VAL A 112 -8.02 15.91 5.81
CA VAL A 112 -7.35 16.25 7.07
C VAL A 112 -5.89 16.60 6.80
N PRO A 113 -5.43 17.76 7.30
CA PRO A 113 -4.04 18.19 7.15
C PRO A 113 -3.05 17.39 8.00
N GLN A 114 -3.53 16.67 9.02
CA GLN A 114 -2.64 15.97 9.95
C GLN A 114 -2.12 14.68 9.36
N ARG A 115 -0.82 14.64 9.17
CA ARG A 115 -0.06 13.47 8.74
C ARG A 115 0.59 12.79 9.93
N GLU A 116 0.52 11.49 9.94
CA GLU A 116 1.46 10.72 10.74
C GLU A 116 2.84 10.88 10.08
N PRO A 117 3.91 11.20 10.84
CA PRO A 117 5.24 11.40 10.27
C PRO A 117 5.74 10.25 9.41
N ASN A 118 5.34 9.02 9.76
CA ASN A 118 5.73 7.78 9.08
C ASN A 118 4.77 7.36 7.95
N GLN A 119 3.69 8.12 7.74
CA GLN A 119 2.69 7.84 6.70
C GLN A 119 2.29 9.14 6.00
N PRO A 120 3.17 9.76 5.24
CA PRO A 120 2.92 11.07 4.63
C PRO A 120 1.71 11.10 3.69
N GLN A 121 1.26 9.92 3.25
CA GLN A 121 0.07 9.75 2.41
C GLN A 121 -1.14 9.20 3.19
N ALA A 122 -1.04 9.01 4.51
CA ALA A 122 -2.15 8.52 5.31
C ALA A 122 -3.28 9.54 5.32
N ASP A 123 -4.49 9.04 5.11
CA ASP A 123 -5.74 9.79 5.09
C ASP A 123 -6.75 9.18 6.07
N GLU A 124 -6.23 8.60 7.13
CA GLU A 124 -7.03 7.98 8.17
C GLU A 124 -7.47 9.03 9.18
N ASN A 125 -8.68 9.54 9.01
CA ASN A 125 -9.32 10.42 9.99
C ASN A 125 -9.55 9.66 11.30
N LYS A 126 -8.84 10.01 12.36
CA LYS A 126 -8.90 9.30 13.66
C LYS A 126 -10.32 9.13 14.20
N PRO A 127 -11.20 10.16 14.26
CA PRO A 127 -12.60 9.99 14.66
C PRO A 127 -13.39 8.99 13.78
N LYS A 128 -13.24 9.08 12.45
CA LYS A 128 -13.93 8.16 11.55
C LYS A 128 -13.37 6.74 11.63
N MET A 129 -12.05 6.59 11.78
CA MET A 129 -11.43 5.28 12.01
C MET A 129 -11.90 4.66 13.33
N PHE A 130 -12.02 5.45 14.40
CA PHE A 130 -12.60 4.96 15.65
C PHE A 130 -14.06 4.52 15.44
N GLN A 131 -14.88 5.35 14.80
CA GLN A 131 -16.26 5.00 14.46
C GLN A 131 -16.34 3.72 13.62
N TRP A 132 -15.49 3.60 12.60
CA TRP A 132 -15.42 2.39 11.76
C TRP A 132 -15.00 1.16 12.57
N SER A 133 -14.03 1.28 13.47
CA SER A 133 -13.58 0.16 14.28
C SER A 133 -14.66 -0.33 15.26
N MET A 134 -15.46 0.60 15.80
CA MET A 134 -16.58 0.29 16.72
C MET A 134 -17.81 -0.26 16.02
N ALA A 135 -18.01 0.05 14.74
CA ALA A 135 -19.11 -0.50 13.94
C ALA A 135 -19.01 -2.03 13.88
N GLN A 136 -20.16 -2.72 14.02
CA GLN A 136 -20.19 -4.17 14.07
C GLN A 136 -20.55 -4.78 12.71
N THR A 137 -21.58 -4.23 12.06
CA THR A 137 -22.13 -4.77 10.81
C THR A 137 -21.42 -4.23 9.57
N ALA A 138 -21.53 -4.96 8.47
CA ALA A 138 -21.04 -4.50 7.16
C ALA A 138 -21.69 -3.18 6.75
N LYS A 139 -22.99 -3.03 6.99
CA LYS A 139 -23.74 -1.80 6.69
C LYS A 139 -23.14 -0.60 7.41
N GLU A 140 -22.98 -0.68 8.73
CA GLU A 140 -22.40 0.41 9.53
C GLU A 140 -20.98 0.78 9.07
N LYS A 141 -20.15 -0.22 8.78
CA LYS A 141 -18.78 0.02 8.28
C LYS A 141 -18.77 0.68 6.90
N LEU A 142 -19.67 0.29 6.00
CA LEU A 142 -19.83 0.90 4.69
C LEU A 142 -20.33 2.35 4.80
N GLU A 143 -21.29 2.63 5.68
CA GLU A 143 -21.78 3.98 5.94
C GLU A 143 -20.65 4.92 6.37
N VAL A 144 -19.75 4.46 7.25
CA VAL A 144 -18.55 5.24 7.58
C VAL A 144 -17.65 5.42 6.35
N GLY A 145 -17.39 4.36 5.58
CA GLY A 145 -16.58 4.43 4.36
C GLY A 145 -17.11 5.43 3.33
N PHE A 146 -18.44 5.46 3.14
CA PHE A 146 -19.10 6.40 2.22
C PHE A 146 -19.31 7.80 2.77
N SER A 147 -19.07 8.03 4.05
CA SER A 147 -19.18 9.35 4.68
C SER A 147 -17.98 10.27 4.42
N TYR A 148 -16.88 9.76 3.84
CA TYR A 148 -15.74 10.58 3.46
C TYR A 148 -16.07 11.47 2.27
N GLY A 149 -15.40 12.63 2.17
CA GLY A 149 -15.57 13.56 1.07
C GLY A 149 -14.79 13.14 -0.20
N LYS A 150 -15.05 13.79 -1.32
CA LYS A 150 -14.23 13.63 -2.53
C LYS A 150 -13.19 14.74 -2.64
N TYR A 151 -12.04 14.38 -3.18
CA TYR A 151 -11.00 15.33 -3.56
C TYR A 151 -11.28 15.95 -4.94
N VAL A 152 -10.47 16.93 -5.32
CA VAL A 152 -10.55 17.57 -6.63
C VAL A 152 -10.00 16.68 -7.75
N TRP A 153 -9.13 15.72 -7.42
CA TRP A 153 -8.62 14.72 -8.37
C TRP A 153 -9.53 13.50 -8.43
N GLY A 154 -9.39 12.75 -9.51
CA GLY A 154 -10.17 11.55 -9.76
C GLY A 154 -9.57 10.26 -9.19
N PRO A 155 -10.30 9.13 -9.35
CA PRO A 155 -9.76 7.80 -9.04
C PRO A 155 -8.52 7.48 -9.89
N GLY A 156 -7.54 6.81 -9.27
CA GLY A 156 -6.30 6.38 -9.90
C GLY A 156 -5.18 7.42 -9.92
N GLU A 157 -5.43 8.66 -9.49
CA GLU A 157 -4.47 9.75 -9.69
C GLU A 157 -3.52 9.95 -8.50
N VAL A 158 -4.03 9.87 -7.27
CA VAL A 158 -3.26 10.19 -6.06
C VAL A 158 -3.45 9.14 -4.99
N LEU A 159 -2.34 8.66 -4.44
CA LEU A 159 -2.34 7.78 -3.28
C LEU A 159 -2.83 8.55 -2.04
N ARG A 160 -3.88 8.01 -1.40
CA ARG A 160 -4.39 8.47 -0.10
C ARG A 160 -4.73 7.25 0.75
N TYR A 161 -3.82 6.90 1.63
CA TYR A 161 -3.94 5.68 2.43
C TYR A 161 -5.10 5.75 3.40
N ASN A 162 -6.11 4.91 3.19
CA ASN A 162 -7.33 4.86 3.99
C ASN A 162 -7.87 3.44 4.12
N SER A 163 -7.85 2.89 5.32
CA SER A 163 -8.25 1.51 5.60
C SER A 163 -9.72 1.22 5.30
N THR A 164 -10.61 2.22 5.43
CA THR A 164 -12.05 2.01 5.15
C THR A 164 -12.31 1.64 3.69
N GLN A 165 -11.50 2.14 2.76
CA GLN A 165 -11.61 1.85 1.32
C GLN A 165 -11.30 0.37 1.01
N THR A 166 -10.38 -0.24 1.77
CA THR A 166 -10.12 -1.68 1.64
C THR A 166 -11.32 -2.51 2.08
N PHE A 167 -12.04 -2.06 3.11
CA PHE A 167 -13.27 -2.75 3.52
C PHE A 167 -14.39 -2.59 2.49
N VAL A 168 -14.55 -1.41 1.89
CA VAL A 168 -15.49 -1.20 0.77
C VAL A 168 -15.17 -2.16 -0.38
N LEU A 169 -13.88 -2.31 -0.72
CA LEU A 169 -13.44 -3.29 -1.71
C LEU A 169 -13.76 -4.73 -1.27
N ALA A 170 -13.54 -5.09 -0.01
CA ALA A 170 -13.85 -6.42 0.50
C ALA A 170 -15.33 -6.76 0.33
N ALA A 171 -16.22 -5.83 0.65
CA ALA A 171 -17.67 -5.99 0.45
C ALA A 171 -18.04 -6.15 -1.04
N ALA A 172 -17.38 -5.36 -1.90
CA ALA A 172 -17.61 -5.45 -3.35
C ALA A 172 -17.10 -6.78 -3.95
N MET A 173 -15.94 -7.26 -3.50
CA MET A 173 -15.40 -8.57 -3.91
C MET A 173 -16.28 -9.74 -3.43
N ASP A 174 -16.81 -9.68 -2.21
CA ASP A 174 -17.73 -10.70 -1.68
C ASP A 174 -19.03 -10.74 -2.49
N SER A 175 -19.56 -9.57 -2.83
CA SER A 175 -20.73 -9.42 -3.69
C SER A 175 -20.47 -9.93 -5.12
N LEU A 176 -19.30 -9.63 -5.70
CA LEU A 176 -18.89 -10.19 -6.99
C LEU A 176 -18.88 -11.72 -6.93
N LEU A 177 -18.23 -12.30 -5.92
CA LEU A 177 -18.13 -13.75 -5.79
C LEU A 177 -19.52 -14.39 -5.67
N LYS A 178 -20.41 -13.82 -4.84
CA LYS A 178 -21.80 -14.26 -4.73
C LYS A 178 -22.57 -14.19 -6.06
N SER A 179 -22.29 -13.19 -6.88
CA SER A 179 -22.90 -13.08 -8.22
C SER A 179 -22.43 -14.16 -9.19
N LYS A 180 -21.23 -14.71 -8.97
CA LYS A 180 -20.61 -15.74 -9.81
C LYS A 180 -20.88 -17.16 -9.34
N GLU A 181 -20.88 -17.39 -8.04
CA GLU A 181 -20.89 -18.73 -7.44
C GLU A 181 -22.15 -18.99 -6.58
N GLY A 182 -23.05 -18.02 -6.49
CA GLY A 182 -24.30 -18.13 -5.75
C GLY A 182 -24.23 -17.48 -4.36
N PRO A 183 -25.41 -17.28 -3.72
CA PRO A 183 -25.54 -16.45 -2.51
C PRO A 183 -24.83 -17.03 -1.28
N GLN A 184 -24.46 -18.31 -1.31
CA GLN A 184 -23.74 -18.97 -0.22
C GLN A 184 -22.20 -18.85 -0.35
N ALA A 185 -21.71 -18.30 -1.46
CA ALA A 185 -20.28 -18.08 -1.62
C ALA A 185 -19.81 -16.95 -0.69
N HIS A 186 -18.62 -17.13 -0.11
CA HIS A 186 -18.00 -16.15 0.78
C HIS A 186 -16.55 -15.92 0.40
N LEU A 187 -16.17 -14.66 0.32
CA LEU A 187 -14.84 -14.26 -0.14
C LEU A 187 -13.70 -14.91 0.65
N TRP A 188 -13.80 -14.93 1.99
CA TRP A 188 -12.75 -15.51 2.81
C TRP A 188 -12.66 -17.03 2.71
N ASP A 189 -13.79 -17.72 2.48
CA ASP A 189 -13.79 -19.16 2.22
C ASP A 189 -13.07 -19.50 0.93
N MET A 190 -13.30 -18.71 -0.12
CA MET A 190 -12.55 -18.86 -1.38
C MET A 190 -11.05 -18.71 -1.12
N VAL A 191 -10.61 -17.68 -0.38
CA VAL A 191 -9.19 -17.49 -0.06
C VAL A 191 -8.64 -18.68 0.73
N VAL A 192 -9.38 -19.15 1.75
CA VAL A 192 -8.95 -20.28 2.57
C VAL A 192 -8.89 -21.56 1.75
N THR A 193 -9.93 -21.89 1.00
CA THR A 193 -10.01 -23.18 0.29
C THR A 193 -9.13 -23.23 -0.95
N GLU A 194 -9.00 -22.12 -1.67
CA GLU A 194 -8.36 -22.09 -2.97
C GLU A 194 -6.92 -21.57 -2.95
N VAL A 195 -6.50 -20.92 -1.85
CA VAL A 195 -5.12 -20.41 -1.72
C VAL A 195 -4.45 -20.96 -0.45
N PHE A 196 -5.06 -20.81 0.72
CA PHE A 196 -4.41 -21.17 1.97
C PHE A 196 -4.27 -22.68 2.17
N GLN A 197 -5.34 -23.45 1.97
CA GLN A 197 -5.30 -24.90 2.13
C GLN A 197 -4.31 -25.60 1.17
N PRO A 198 -4.21 -25.25 -0.11
CA PRO A 198 -3.15 -25.76 -0.98
C PRO A 198 -1.73 -25.54 -0.43
N LEU A 199 -1.50 -24.43 0.28
CA LEU A 199 -0.23 -24.11 0.95
C LEU A 199 -0.07 -24.85 2.29
N GLY A 200 -1.06 -25.64 2.73
CA GLY A 200 -1.08 -26.26 4.07
C GLY A 200 -1.28 -25.23 5.18
N ILE A 201 -2.04 -24.18 4.94
CA ILE A 201 -2.51 -23.21 5.95
C ILE A 201 -3.97 -23.54 6.25
N PHE A 202 -4.20 -24.29 7.32
CA PHE A 202 -5.55 -24.75 7.69
C PHE A 202 -6.22 -23.87 8.73
N HIS A 203 -5.48 -22.98 9.37
CA HIS A 203 -6.00 -22.11 10.39
C HIS A 203 -5.24 -20.77 10.39
N ALA A 204 -5.82 -19.76 9.73
CA ALA A 204 -5.36 -18.39 9.78
C ALA A 204 -6.58 -17.49 10.07
N PRO A 205 -6.81 -17.13 11.36
CA PRO A 205 -7.97 -16.34 11.74
C PRO A 205 -8.02 -14.99 11.03
N MET A 206 -9.21 -14.61 10.60
CA MET A 206 -9.53 -13.34 10.01
C MET A 206 -10.72 -12.71 10.73
N MET A 207 -10.62 -11.43 11.07
CA MET A 207 -11.75 -10.69 11.62
C MET A 207 -12.82 -10.46 10.56
N HIS A 208 -14.08 -10.62 10.97
CA HIS A 208 -15.26 -10.38 10.13
C HIS A 208 -16.20 -9.40 10.82
N THR A 209 -17.09 -8.82 10.06
CA THR A 209 -18.27 -8.12 10.61
C THR A 209 -19.17 -9.11 11.35
N GLN A 210 -19.99 -8.57 12.27
CA GLN A 210 -20.96 -9.34 13.05
C GLN A 210 -22.36 -8.87 12.68
N GLU A 211 -23.04 -9.65 11.85
CA GLU A 211 -24.36 -9.27 11.37
C GLU A 211 -25.43 -9.59 12.41
N THR A 212 -26.41 -8.68 12.59
CA THR A 212 -27.45 -8.81 13.62
C THR A 212 -28.49 -9.87 13.31
N ASP A 213 -28.63 -10.25 12.04
CA ASP A 213 -29.55 -11.29 11.58
C ASP A 213 -28.92 -12.70 11.58
N GLY A 214 -27.69 -12.83 12.09
CA GLY A 214 -26.95 -14.08 12.08
C GLY A 214 -26.35 -14.46 10.72
N ALA A 215 -26.44 -13.59 9.72
CA ALA A 215 -25.76 -13.78 8.44
C ALA A 215 -24.24 -13.82 8.65
N ARG A 216 -23.56 -14.46 7.73
CA ARG A 216 -22.10 -14.53 7.78
C ARG A 216 -21.49 -13.18 7.46
N GLY A 217 -20.59 -12.72 8.32
CA GLY A 217 -19.92 -11.44 8.20
C GLY A 217 -18.91 -11.37 7.05
N ILE A 218 -18.64 -10.16 6.61
CA ILE A 218 -17.64 -9.84 5.58
C ILE A 218 -16.24 -9.74 6.21
N PRO A 219 -15.18 -10.33 5.62
CA PRO A 219 -13.83 -10.19 6.13
C PRO A 219 -13.37 -8.74 6.08
N LEU A 220 -12.69 -8.26 7.13
CA LEU A 220 -12.29 -6.85 7.20
C LEU A 220 -11.26 -6.47 6.14
N LEU A 221 -10.35 -7.35 5.80
CA LEU A 221 -9.26 -7.23 4.82
C LEU A 221 -8.36 -5.98 4.94
N ALA A 222 -8.83 -4.94 5.62
CA ALA A 222 -8.01 -3.77 5.98
C ALA A 222 -7.04 -4.09 7.12
N VAL A 223 -7.50 -4.92 8.03
CA VAL A 223 -6.82 -5.45 9.23
C VAL A 223 -7.45 -6.81 9.57
N GLY A 224 -6.90 -7.50 10.54
CA GLY A 224 -7.61 -8.63 11.15
C GLY A 224 -7.17 -10.02 10.72
N LEU A 225 -6.10 -10.14 9.94
CA LEU A 225 -5.42 -11.41 9.72
C LEU A 225 -4.45 -11.69 10.89
N TYR A 226 -4.49 -12.91 11.41
CA TYR A 226 -3.61 -13.39 12.48
C TYR A 226 -2.80 -14.62 12.03
N PRO A 227 -1.80 -14.45 11.16
CA PRO A 227 -0.96 -15.56 10.70
C PRO A 227 0.03 -15.99 11.78
N ALA A 228 0.44 -17.25 11.71
CA ALA A 228 1.68 -17.71 12.34
C ALA A 228 2.89 -17.37 11.45
N ILE A 229 4.09 -17.51 11.99
CA ILE A 229 5.32 -17.28 11.21
C ILE A 229 5.41 -18.24 10.01
N ASP A 230 5.03 -19.50 10.19
CA ASP A 230 4.96 -20.48 9.10
C ASP A 230 3.97 -20.05 7.98
N ASP A 231 2.86 -19.42 8.36
CA ASP A 231 1.88 -18.93 7.39
C ASP A 231 2.47 -17.76 6.57
N ILE A 232 3.17 -16.82 7.23
CA ILE A 232 3.88 -15.72 6.55
C ILE A 232 4.90 -16.30 5.57
N ALA A 233 5.68 -17.30 5.98
CA ALA A 233 6.68 -17.92 5.12
C ALA A 233 6.06 -18.59 3.88
N LYS A 234 4.97 -19.32 4.04
CA LYS A 234 4.24 -19.96 2.94
C LYS A 234 3.66 -18.94 1.96
N LEU A 235 3.04 -17.87 2.49
CA LEU A 235 2.43 -16.81 1.67
C LEU A 235 3.49 -16.00 0.92
N THR A 236 4.60 -15.65 1.56
CA THR A 236 5.70 -14.95 0.88
C THR A 236 6.37 -15.81 -0.17
N THR A 237 6.51 -17.11 0.08
CA THR A 237 7.02 -18.08 -0.93
C THR A 237 6.09 -18.14 -2.14
N LEU A 238 4.77 -18.20 -1.95
CA LEU A 238 3.80 -18.13 -3.04
C LEU A 238 3.93 -16.85 -3.85
N LEU A 239 4.05 -15.69 -3.19
CA LEU A 239 4.21 -14.41 -3.86
C LEU A 239 5.53 -14.34 -4.65
N GLN A 240 6.64 -14.80 -4.07
CA GLN A 240 7.94 -14.85 -4.74
C GLN A 240 7.96 -15.80 -5.94
N SER A 241 7.18 -16.88 -5.90
CA SER A 241 7.03 -17.83 -7.02
C SER A 241 6.09 -17.35 -8.14
N GLY A 242 5.65 -16.07 -8.10
CA GLY A 242 4.69 -15.57 -9.09
C GLY A 242 3.29 -16.15 -8.95
N GLY A 243 2.92 -16.59 -7.76
CA GLY A 243 1.60 -17.19 -7.48
C GLY A 243 1.48 -18.66 -7.88
N TRP A 244 2.59 -19.31 -8.19
CA TRP A 244 2.65 -20.72 -8.59
C TRP A 244 2.94 -21.62 -7.40
N HIS A 245 2.19 -22.70 -7.26
CA HIS A 245 2.39 -23.69 -6.21
C HIS A 245 2.04 -25.10 -6.70
N GLN A 246 2.94 -26.06 -6.52
CA GLN A 246 2.75 -27.48 -6.83
C GLN A 246 2.06 -27.78 -8.19
N GLY A 247 2.53 -27.14 -9.26
CA GLY A 247 1.97 -27.35 -10.58
C GLY A 247 0.71 -26.55 -10.91
N GLN A 248 0.27 -25.66 -10.01
CA GLN A 248 -0.94 -24.85 -10.18
C GLN A 248 -0.65 -23.35 -10.04
N GLN A 249 -1.25 -22.54 -10.92
CA GLN A 249 -1.27 -21.09 -10.81
C GLN A 249 -2.43 -20.69 -9.86
N LEU A 250 -2.11 -20.36 -8.61
CA LEU A 250 -3.12 -19.99 -7.62
C LEU A 250 -3.54 -18.52 -7.73
N LEU A 251 -2.61 -17.62 -8.08
CA LEU A 251 -2.83 -16.18 -8.21
C LEU A 251 -2.54 -15.72 -9.63
N HIS A 252 -3.22 -14.70 -10.12
CA HIS A 252 -3.01 -14.15 -11.46
C HIS A 252 -1.59 -13.60 -11.63
N ALA A 253 -0.76 -14.29 -12.43
CA ALA A 253 0.67 -14.03 -12.54
C ALA A 253 1.00 -12.60 -13.01
N GLY A 254 0.31 -12.10 -14.04
CA GLY A 254 0.55 -10.76 -14.59
C GLY A 254 0.27 -9.66 -13.57
N LYS A 255 -0.88 -9.70 -12.91
CA LYS A 255 -1.24 -8.72 -11.87
C LYS A 255 -0.36 -8.83 -10.61
N LEU A 256 0.09 -10.03 -10.27
CA LEU A 256 1.07 -10.20 -9.20
C LEU A 256 2.44 -9.61 -9.59
N ALA A 257 2.87 -9.78 -10.83
CA ALA A 257 4.11 -9.16 -11.32
C ALA A 257 4.05 -7.62 -11.25
N GLU A 258 2.90 -7.02 -11.60
CA GLU A 258 2.65 -5.58 -11.40
C GLU A 258 2.77 -5.20 -9.92
N ALA A 259 2.08 -5.91 -9.02
CA ALA A 259 2.08 -5.65 -7.57
C ALA A 259 3.49 -5.73 -6.96
N LEU A 260 4.35 -6.59 -7.50
CA LEU A 260 5.72 -6.80 -7.02
C LEU A 260 6.77 -6.01 -7.81
N TYR A 261 6.36 -5.01 -8.58
CA TYR A 261 7.27 -4.14 -9.38
C TYR A 261 8.18 -4.93 -10.34
N LYS A 262 7.68 -6.05 -10.87
CA LYS A 262 8.34 -6.91 -11.85
C LYS A 262 7.78 -6.71 -13.27
N SER A 263 7.15 -5.56 -13.52
CA SER A 263 6.60 -5.11 -14.80
C SER A 263 6.93 -3.64 -15.03
N ASP A 264 6.52 -3.08 -16.18
CA ASP A 264 6.71 -1.66 -16.48
C ASP A 264 5.74 -0.74 -15.69
N ILE A 265 4.77 -1.32 -14.98
CA ILE A 265 3.81 -0.56 -14.15
C ILE A 265 4.44 -0.28 -12.80
N MET A 266 4.70 1.01 -12.54
CA MET A 266 5.40 1.43 -11.32
C MET A 266 4.48 1.82 -10.16
N GLY A 267 3.16 1.85 -10.37
CA GLY A 267 2.21 2.32 -9.35
C GLY A 267 2.34 3.81 -9.04
N LEU A 268 1.72 4.24 -7.95
CA LEU A 268 1.67 5.65 -7.55
C LEU A 268 2.84 6.02 -6.62
N PRO A 269 3.34 7.26 -6.67
CA PRO A 269 4.30 7.78 -5.73
C PRO A 269 3.78 7.67 -4.30
N ASN A 270 4.59 7.17 -3.36
CA ASN A 270 4.20 7.08 -1.95
C ASN A 270 4.83 8.18 -1.08
N ARG A 271 5.64 9.06 -1.69
CA ARG A 271 6.35 10.18 -1.06
C ARG A 271 7.30 9.79 0.08
N LEU A 272 7.58 8.52 0.23
CA LEU A 272 8.65 8.06 1.09
C LEU A 272 9.92 8.01 0.25
N GLU A 273 10.87 8.83 0.60
CA GLU A 273 12.11 8.97 -0.16
C GLU A 273 13.31 8.44 0.65
N ASN A 274 14.24 7.87 -0.07
CA ASN A 274 15.57 7.59 0.43
C ASN A 274 16.63 8.10 -0.57
N ARG A 275 17.90 7.86 -0.30
CA ARG A 275 19.01 8.29 -1.16
C ARG A 275 18.95 7.80 -2.61
N PHE A 276 18.09 6.86 -2.94
CA PHE A 276 17.95 6.27 -4.27
C PHE A 276 16.71 6.75 -5.02
N GLY A 277 15.85 7.52 -4.37
CA GLY A 277 14.66 8.11 -4.96
C GLY A 277 13.38 7.87 -4.15
N GLU A 278 12.25 8.02 -4.80
CA GLU A 278 10.92 7.90 -4.21
C GLU A 278 10.38 6.47 -4.33
N GLY A 279 9.78 6.00 -3.24
CA GLY A 279 9.07 4.75 -3.21
C GLY A 279 7.72 4.81 -3.92
N ARG A 280 7.11 3.66 -4.12
CA ARG A 280 5.85 3.49 -4.84
C ARG A 280 4.84 2.69 -4.02
N TYR A 281 3.58 2.78 -4.43
CA TYR A 281 2.49 1.96 -3.91
C TYR A 281 1.68 1.39 -5.07
N HIS A 282 1.53 0.07 -5.10
CA HIS A 282 0.74 -0.59 -6.13
C HIS A 282 0.07 -1.84 -5.60
N LEU A 283 -1.24 -1.98 -5.85
CA LEU A 283 -2.05 -3.16 -5.48
C LEU A 283 -1.82 -3.64 -4.04
N SER A 284 -1.82 -2.71 -3.09
CA SER A 284 -1.57 -2.91 -1.65
C SER A 284 -0.14 -3.30 -1.28
N PHE A 285 0.83 -3.15 -2.17
CA PHE A 285 2.25 -3.28 -1.85
C PHE A 285 2.93 -1.93 -1.89
N TRP A 286 3.67 -1.63 -0.83
CA TRP A 286 4.63 -0.53 -0.78
C TRP A 286 5.91 -0.95 -1.49
N SER A 287 6.70 0.01 -1.91
CA SER A 287 8.09 -0.25 -2.31
C SER A 287 9.04 0.82 -1.81
N THR A 288 10.28 0.42 -1.63
CA THR A 288 11.40 1.33 -1.39
C THR A 288 12.39 1.23 -2.55
N PRO A 289 12.90 2.36 -3.08
CA PRO A 289 13.89 2.33 -4.14
C PRO A 289 15.25 1.86 -3.58
N TYR A 290 15.92 1.03 -4.36
CA TYR A 290 17.24 0.55 -4.01
C TYR A 290 18.14 0.43 -5.24
N ARG A 291 19.43 0.75 -5.08
CA ARG A 291 20.44 0.58 -6.11
C ARG A 291 21.61 -0.23 -5.57
N THR A 292 21.89 -1.34 -6.24
CA THR A 292 23.02 -2.21 -5.91
C THR A 292 24.36 -1.53 -6.21
N ALA A 293 25.43 -2.06 -5.66
CA ALA A 293 26.80 -1.61 -5.97
C ALA A 293 27.12 -1.68 -7.48
N ASN A 294 26.54 -2.64 -8.19
CA ASN A 294 26.69 -2.79 -9.64
C ASN A 294 25.77 -1.86 -10.45
N GLY A 295 25.05 -0.94 -9.81
CA GLY A 295 24.23 0.07 -10.44
C GLY A 295 22.81 -0.38 -10.82
N CYS A 296 22.41 -1.62 -10.56
CA CYS A 296 21.06 -2.11 -10.84
C CYS A 296 20.04 -1.47 -9.90
N PHE A 297 18.92 -1.01 -10.46
CA PHE A 297 17.88 -0.33 -9.72
C PHE A 297 16.68 -1.26 -9.49
N PHE A 298 16.10 -1.17 -8.30
CA PHE A 298 14.90 -1.92 -7.90
C PHE A 298 13.93 -1.01 -7.15
N GLN A 299 12.65 -1.25 -7.36
CA GLN A 299 11.60 -0.93 -6.39
C GLN A 299 11.35 -2.21 -5.58
N VAL A 300 11.86 -2.26 -4.35
CA VAL A 300 11.78 -3.44 -3.50
C VAL A 300 10.43 -3.49 -2.80
N PRO A 301 9.55 -4.48 -3.11
CA PRO A 301 8.22 -4.54 -2.53
C PRO A 301 8.24 -4.95 -1.07
N TYR A 302 7.38 -4.30 -0.29
CA TYR A 302 7.14 -4.67 1.11
C TYR A 302 5.68 -4.44 1.53
N MET A 303 5.32 -5.05 2.62
CA MET A 303 4.04 -4.90 3.31
C MET A 303 4.31 -4.33 4.69
N THR A 304 3.47 -3.41 5.15
CA THR A 304 3.62 -2.82 6.48
C THR A 304 2.30 -2.82 7.25
N GLY A 305 2.40 -2.93 8.56
CA GLY A 305 1.29 -2.87 9.49
C GLY A 305 1.60 -2.04 10.72
N LEU A 306 0.57 -1.49 11.35
CA LEU A 306 0.69 -0.69 12.56
C LEU A 306 1.57 -1.42 13.59
N GLY A 307 2.38 -0.66 14.31
CA GLY A 307 3.37 -1.18 15.26
C GLY A 307 4.76 -1.42 14.67
N GLY A 308 4.94 -1.26 13.36
CA GLY A 308 6.22 -1.57 12.70
C GLY A 308 6.32 -3.01 12.23
N ASN A 309 5.16 -3.67 12.02
CA ASN A 309 5.13 -4.97 11.35
C ASN A 309 5.55 -4.81 9.89
N LEU A 310 6.58 -5.52 9.47
CA LEU A 310 7.15 -5.46 8.12
C LEU A 310 7.30 -6.87 7.56
N VAL A 311 6.97 -7.01 6.28
CA VAL A 311 7.26 -8.23 5.49
C VAL A 311 7.78 -7.78 4.14
N MET A 312 8.99 -8.18 3.78
CA MET A 312 9.66 -7.80 2.54
C MET A 312 9.80 -8.96 1.58
N LEU A 313 9.70 -8.66 0.30
CA LEU A 313 9.90 -9.60 -0.81
C LEU A 313 11.11 -9.11 -1.64
N LEU A 314 12.29 -9.63 -1.34
CA LEU A 314 13.53 -9.14 -1.93
C LEU A 314 13.75 -9.64 -3.35
N PRO A 315 14.44 -8.88 -4.22
CA PRO A 315 14.67 -9.23 -5.63
C PRO A 315 15.42 -10.55 -5.85
N ASN A 316 16.16 -11.02 -4.83
CA ASN A 316 16.93 -12.26 -4.86
C ASN A 316 16.11 -13.52 -4.47
N GLY A 317 14.78 -13.39 -4.32
CA GLY A 317 13.89 -14.48 -3.89
C GLY A 317 13.86 -14.73 -2.38
N VAL A 318 14.67 -14.01 -1.60
CA VAL A 318 14.62 -14.03 -0.14
C VAL A 318 13.43 -13.19 0.34
N SER A 319 12.75 -13.63 1.40
CA SER A 319 11.81 -12.79 2.11
C SER A 319 12.30 -12.52 3.52
N ALA A 320 11.94 -11.36 4.06
CA ALA A 320 12.26 -10.97 5.43
C ALA A 320 10.99 -10.53 6.15
N PHE A 321 10.97 -10.70 7.47
CA PHE A 321 9.90 -10.16 8.28
C PHE A 321 10.44 -9.61 9.61
N ARG A 322 9.77 -8.61 10.13
CA ARG A 322 9.90 -8.09 11.49
C ARG A 322 8.51 -7.83 12.04
N LEU A 323 8.18 -8.44 13.17
CA LEU A 323 6.91 -8.28 13.88
C LEU A 323 7.20 -7.51 15.16
N ALA A 324 6.62 -6.33 15.28
CA ALA A 324 6.98 -5.35 16.31
C ALA A 324 5.78 -4.48 16.71
N ASP A 325 5.92 -3.74 17.82
CA ASP A 325 4.93 -2.78 18.30
C ASP A 325 5.52 -1.39 18.66
N GLY A 326 6.78 -1.14 18.33
CA GLY A 326 7.49 0.13 18.59
C GLY A 326 7.33 1.21 17.52
N HIS A 327 6.49 0.99 16.51
CA HIS A 327 6.25 1.94 15.41
C HIS A 327 7.49 2.33 14.58
N ASN A 328 8.50 1.48 14.52
CA ASN A 328 9.62 1.66 13.62
C ASN A 328 9.30 1.06 12.24
N TYR A 329 9.42 1.86 11.19
CA TYR A 329 9.12 1.48 9.81
C TYR A 329 10.36 1.52 8.90
N ASP A 330 11.55 1.47 9.46
CA ASP A 330 12.78 1.37 8.67
C ASP A 330 12.81 0.08 7.86
N VAL A 331 12.83 0.24 6.54
CA VAL A 331 12.89 -0.85 5.55
C VAL A 331 14.26 -0.91 4.87
N ASP A 332 15.01 0.20 4.83
CA ASP A 332 16.25 0.29 4.08
C ASP A 332 17.33 -0.60 4.67
N THR A 333 17.42 -0.68 6.00
CA THR A 333 18.34 -1.59 6.68
C THR A 333 18.02 -3.05 6.36
N MET A 334 16.75 -3.42 6.25
CA MET A 334 16.33 -4.78 5.86
C MET A 334 16.71 -5.10 4.42
N VAL A 335 16.60 -4.13 3.49
CA VAL A 335 17.03 -4.31 2.08
C VAL A 335 18.52 -4.55 2.01
N LEU A 336 19.33 -3.72 2.69
CA LEU A 336 20.79 -3.86 2.75
C LEU A 336 21.20 -5.21 3.33
N ALA A 337 20.54 -5.64 4.41
CA ALA A 337 20.79 -6.93 5.04
C ALA A 337 20.44 -8.09 4.08
N GLY A 338 19.36 -7.96 3.32
CA GLY A 338 18.91 -8.96 2.36
C GLY A 338 19.84 -9.13 1.15
N GLU A 339 20.43 -8.04 0.66
CA GLU A 339 21.46 -8.12 -0.38
C GLU A 339 22.75 -8.81 0.14
N ALA A 340 23.07 -8.61 1.41
CA ALA A 340 24.19 -9.29 2.05
C ALA A 340 23.96 -10.80 2.26
N VAL A 341 22.70 -11.25 2.41
CA VAL A 341 22.34 -12.68 2.45
C VAL A 341 22.58 -13.33 1.08
N ARG A 342 22.14 -12.67 0.02
CA ARG A 342 22.30 -13.09 -1.38
C ARG A 342 22.27 -11.85 -2.27
N PRO A 343 23.27 -11.62 -3.16
CA PRO A 343 23.25 -10.49 -4.08
C PRO A 343 21.97 -10.42 -4.92
N PHE A 344 21.47 -9.22 -5.15
CA PHE A 344 20.31 -9.01 -6.02
C PHE A 344 20.71 -9.23 -7.48
N PRO A 345 20.01 -10.12 -8.21
CA PRO A 345 20.28 -10.33 -9.62
C PRO A 345 19.87 -9.09 -10.41
N CYS A 346 20.79 -8.55 -11.20
CA CYS A 346 20.45 -7.45 -12.10
C CYS A 346 19.33 -7.91 -13.05
N PRO A 347 18.25 -7.13 -13.23
CA PRO A 347 17.28 -7.40 -14.27
C PRO A 347 17.99 -7.47 -15.61
N SER A 348 17.73 -8.49 -16.42
CA SER A 348 18.18 -8.49 -17.81
C SER A 348 17.57 -7.27 -18.49
N GLU A 349 18.35 -6.41 -19.06
CA GLU A 349 18.18 -5.10 -19.73
C GLU A 349 16.75 -4.49 -19.94
N SER A 350 15.69 -5.17 -19.54
CA SER A 350 14.30 -4.78 -19.81
C SER A 350 13.67 -3.83 -18.78
N VAL A 351 14.22 -3.71 -17.58
CA VAL A 351 13.76 -2.72 -16.59
C VAL A 351 14.80 -1.61 -16.50
N LYS A 352 14.75 -0.68 -17.43
CA LYS A 352 15.48 0.57 -17.31
C LYS A 352 14.99 1.27 -16.05
N ALA A 353 15.93 1.68 -15.17
CA ALA A 353 15.62 2.63 -14.11
C ALA A 353 14.78 3.76 -14.71
N PRO A 354 13.73 4.25 -14.00
CA PRO A 354 13.06 5.44 -14.46
C PRO A 354 14.15 6.47 -14.73
N HIS A 355 14.23 6.94 -15.97
CA HIS A 355 15.19 7.96 -16.34
C HIS A 355 15.06 9.08 -15.29
N LYS A 356 16.18 9.54 -14.70
CA LYS A 356 16.18 10.90 -14.15
C LYS A 356 15.54 11.72 -15.26
N GLN A 357 14.35 12.23 -14.98
CA GLN A 357 13.69 13.08 -15.96
C GLN A 357 14.72 14.14 -16.35
N GLN A 358 15.10 14.16 -17.61
CA GLN A 358 15.91 15.28 -18.10
C GLN A 358 15.11 16.53 -17.75
N PRO A 359 15.75 17.56 -17.23
CA PRO A 359 15.06 18.82 -17.00
C PRO A 359 14.25 19.17 -18.25
N LEU A 360 12.95 19.37 -18.08
CA LEU A 360 12.08 19.75 -19.17
C LEU A 360 12.66 21.01 -19.85
N SER A 361 12.60 21.06 -21.15
CA SER A 361 13.00 22.29 -21.86
C SER A 361 12.02 23.43 -21.49
N THR A 362 12.43 24.66 -21.70
CA THR A 362 11.55 25.83 -21.46
C THR A 362 10.23 25.73 -22.26
N SER A 363 10.26 25.13 -23.43
CA SER A 363 9.06 24.88 -24.26
C SER A 363 8.15 23.82 -23.63
N ASP A 364 8.71 22.73 -23.10
CA ASP A 364 7.96 21.67 -22.46
C ASP A 364 7.31 22.18 -21.17
N LEU A 365 8.05 22.94 -20.35
CA LEU A 365 7.51 23.58 -19.16
C LEU A 365 6.34 24.51 -19.47
N ARG A 366 6.43 25.31 -20.55
CA ARG A 366 5.33 26.19 -20.95
C ARG A 366 4.10 25.44 -21.45
N ALA A 367 4.27 24.26 -22.00
CA ALA A 367 3.17 23.41 -22.45
C ALA A 367 2.52 22.65 -21.29
N GLU A 368 3.32 22.20 -20.34
CA GLU A 368 2.88 21.30 -19.27
C GLU A 368 2.36 22.02 -18.01
N LEU A 369 2.84 23.26 -17.74
CA LEU A 369 2.46 23.97 -16.52
C LEU A 369 0.97 24.37 -16.46
N PRO A 370 0.36 24.95 -17.51
CA PRO A 370 -1.04 25.36 -17.44
C PRO A 370 -1.99 24.18 -17.29
N GLY A 371 -2.87 24.23 -16.28
CA GLY A 371 -3.87 23.20 -16.02
C GLY A 371 -3.37 22.00 -15.22
N ASN A 372 -2.09 21.97 -14.83
CA ASN A 372 -1.53 20.88 -14.03
C ASN A 372 -1.28 21.29 -12.60
N THR A 373 -1.37 20.33 -11.70
CA THR A 373 -1.04 20.50 -10.28
C THR A 373 0.38 19.99 -10.04
N PHE A 374 1.21 20.80 -9.42
CA PHE A 374 2.57 20.47 -9.06
C PHE A 374 2.70 20.34 -7.55
N TYR A 375 3.49 19.38 -7.12
CA TYR A 375 3.85 19.21 -5.73
C TYR A 375 5.23 19.81 -5.51
N ALA A 376 5.32 20.82 -4.65
CA ALA A 376 6.59 21.38 -4.24
C ALA A 376 7.08 20.69 -2.97
N ASP A 377 8.36 20.34 -2.92
CA ASP A 377 9.03 19.96 -1.68
C ASP A 377 9.06 21.20 -0.76
N PRO A 378 8.36 21.19 0.39
CA PRO A 378 8.27 22.34 1.28
C PRO A 378 9.62 22.74 1.88
N TRP A 379 10.59 21.82 1.93
CA TRP A 379 11.92 22.09 2.47
C TRP A 379 12.74 23.04 1.60
N ASN A 380 12.51 23.01 0.30
CA ASN A 380 13.29 23.81 -0.64
C ASN A 380 12.59 25.07 -1.13
N ALA A 381 11.26 25.17 -0.94
CA ALA A 381 10.51 26.27 -1.53
C ALA A 381 10.31 27.47 -0.59
N PHE A 382 10.04 27.28 0.71
CA PHE A 382 9.48 28.38 1.52
C PHE A 382 9.93 28.42 2.99
N GLY A 383 10.78 27.51 3.47
CA GLY A 383 11.20 27.51 4.88
C GLY A 383 10.04 27.28 5.88
N VAL A 384 8.90 26.79 5.41
CA VAL A 384 7.76 26.44 6.26
C VAL A 384 7.86 24.97 6.57
N TYR A 385 8.11 24.65 7.80
CA TYR A 385 8.18 23.29 8.31
C TYR A 385 6.78 22.70 8.46
N ASP A 386 6.59 21.46 8.01
CA ASP A 386 5.41 20.62 8.22
C ASP A 386 4.14 20.88 7.36
N ALA A 387 4.24 21.54 6.21
CA ALA A 387 3.09 21.64 5.31
C ALA A 387 3.48 21.28 3.87
N CYS A 388 2.74 20.38 3.22
CA CYS A 388 2.84 20.21 1.78
C CYS A 388 1.96 21.22 1.07
N LEU A 389 2.56 21.94 0.15
CA LEU A 389 1.89 22.87 -0.72
C LEU A 389 1.59 22.19 -2.05
N ASN A 390 0.32 22.15 -2.41
CA ASN A 390 -0.09 21.82 -3.77
C ASN A 390 -0.18 23.12 -4.56
N MET A 391 0.52 23.17 -5.67
CA MET A 391 0.54 24.32 -6.55
C MET A 391 -0.16 23.97 -7.87
N PHE A 392 -1.23 24.67 -8.17
CA PHE A 392 -1.94 24.56 -9.44
C PHE A 392 -1.71 25.82 -10.26
N VAL A 393 -1.25 25.65 -11.50
CA VAL A 393 -1.01 26.76 -12.43
C VAL A 393 -2.11 26.76 -13.47
N ALA A 394 -3.01 27.73 -13.38
CA ALA A 394 -4.10 27.87 -14.34
C ALA A 394 -3.62 28.48 -15.68
N ALA A 395 -4.35 28.20 -16.76
CA ALA A 395 -4.03 28.69 -18.10
C ALA A 395 -4.09 30.23 -18.25
N ASP A 396 -4.83 30.90 -17.36
CA ASP A 396 -4.92 32.36 -17.27
C ASP A 396 -3.70 33.01 -16.60
N GLY A 397 -2.73 32.21 -16.15
CA GLY A 397 -1.53 32.67 -15.48
C GLY A 397 -1.68 32.91 -13.98
N LEU A 398 -2.78 32.47 -13.39
CA LEU A 398 -2.96 32.48 -11.93
C LEU A 398 -2.39 31.20 -11.32
N MET A 399 -1.88 31.32 -10.13
CA MET A 399 -1.35 30.22 -9.33
C MET A 399 -2.20 30.06 -8.09
N TYR A 400 -2.67 28.85 -7.87
CA TYR A 400 -3.44 28.46 -6.70
C TYR A 400 -2.58 27.60 -5.80
N LEU A 401 -2.54 27.93 -4.52
CA LEU A 401 -1.82 27.19 -3.49
C LEU A 401 -2.83 26.58 -2.54
N THR A 402 -2.72 25.29 -2.28
CA THR A 402 -3.50 24.62 -1.25
C THR A 402 -2.55 23.95 -0.25
N LEU A 403 -2.87 24.07 1.02
CA LEU A 403 -2.26 23.22 2.03
C LEU A 403 -2.90 21.83 1.95
N ASP A 404 -2.11 20.80 2.17
CA ASP A 404 -2.58 19.44 2.13
C ASP A 404 -3.77 19.22 3.07
N GLY A 405 -4.88 18.77 2.49
CA GLY A 405 -6.10 18.40 3.23
C GLY A 405 -7.13 19.49 3.44
N GLY A 406 -6.94 20.70 2.91
CA GLY A 406 -7.94 21.76 3.00
C GLY A 406 -8.70 21.99 1.69
N PRO A 407 -10.03 22.23 1.74
CA PRO A 407 -10.78 22.72 0.59
C PRO A 407 -10.54 24.22 0.32
N GLU A 408 -9.78 24.90 1.16
CA GLU A 408 -9.50 26.30 1.01
C GLU A 408 -8.45 26.53 -0.07
N VAL A 409 -8.93 26.69 -1.27
CA VAL A 409 -8.19 27.29 -2.35
C VAL A 409 -7.94 28.75 -1.97
N GLY A 410 -6.80 29.02 -1.39
CA GLY A 410 -6.33 30.38 -1.25
C GLY A 410 -6.01 30.92 -2.65
N VAL A 411 -6.93 31.64 -3.24
CA VAL A 411 -6.58 32.56 -4.34
C VAL A 411 -5.78 33.67 -3.67
N TRP A 412 -4.52 33.73 -3.95
CA TRP A 412 -3.69 34.87 -3.55
C TRP A 412 -3.92 35.98 -4.58
N PRO A 413 -4.79 36.97 -4.27
CA PRO A 413 -5.38 37.81 -5.30
C PRO A 413 -4.41 38.79 -5.94
N ASP A 414 -3.26 39.05 -5.38
CA ASP A 414 -2.45 40.20 -5.82
C ASP A 414 -1.10 39.88 -6.42
N ALA A 415 -0.73 38.62 -6.61
CA ALA A 415 0.68 38.43 -6.79
C ALA A 415 1.12 37.43 -7.82
N SER A 416 0.30 36.54 -8.21
CA SER A 416 0.92 35.29 -8.68
C SER A 416 0.76 35.13 -10.16
N ARG A 417 1.38 36.05 -10.89
CA ARG A 417 1.74 35.74 -12.30
C ARG A 417 3.04 34.96 -12.29
N TRP A 418 2.97 33.79 -12.85
CA TRP A 418 4.14 32.96 -13.05
C TRP A 418 4.86 33.31 -14.36
N ARG A 419 6.14 33.02 -14.41
CA ARG A 419 6.94 33.06 -15.64
C ARG A 419 8.00 31.99 -15.59
N ILE A 420 8.43 31.57 -16.76
CA ILE A 420 9.62 30.73 -16.93
C ILE A 420 10.74 31.60 -17.44
N THR A 421 11.89 31.58 -16.77
CA THR A 421 13.08 32.30 -17.23
C THR A 421 13.65 31.64 -18.50
N PRO A 422 14.50 32.31 -19.26
CA PRO A 422 15.19 31.71 -20.41
C PRO A 422 16.00 30.46 -20.01
N GLU A 423 16.48 30.41 -18.76
CA GLU A 423 17.26 29.29 -18.20
C GLU A 423 16.37 28.14 -17.71
N GLY A 424 15.04 28.21 -17.89
CA GLY A 424 14.09 27.15 -17.52
C GLY A 424 13.69 27.16 -16.03
N GLN A 425 13.92 28.24 -15.30
CA GLN A 425 13.49 28.35 -13.91
C GLN A 425 12.04 28.85 -13.84
N PHE A 426 11.23 28.19 -13.02
CA PHE A 426 9.88 28.64 -12.70
C PHE A 426 9.95 29.73 -11.62
N CYS A 427 9.40 30.88 -11.94
CA CYS A 427 9.36 32.04 -11.04
C CYS A 427 7.90 32.53 -10.88
N SER A 428 7.47 32.73 -9.66
CA SER A 428 6.23 33.46 -9.36
C SER A 428 6.55 34.86 -8.84
N LYS A 429 5.71 35.81 -9.14
CA LYS A 429 5.85 37.17 -8.62
C LYS A 429 5.04 37.26 -7.30
N GLY A 430 5.70 37.38 -6.20
CA GLY A 430 5.03 37.52 -4.91
C GLY A 430 5.74 36.89 -3.72
N TRP A 431 6.97 36.41 -3.95
CA TRP A 431 7.84 35.86 -2.90
C TRP A 431 9.18 36.62 -2.92
#